data_be9f2127e6d66bd47e67141e3c2b479b
#
_entry.id   be9f2127e6d66bd47e67141e3c2b479b
#
_cell.length_a   1.000
_cell.length_b   1.000
_cell.length_c   1.000
_cell.angle_alpha   90.00
_cell.angle_beta   90.00
_cell.angle_gamma   90.00
#
_symmetry.space_group_name_H-M   'P 1'
#
loop_
_entity.id
_entity.type
_entity.pdbx_description
1 polymer ?
#
loop_
_entity_poly.entity_id
_entity_poly.type
_entity_poly.pdbx_seq_one_letter_code
_entity_poly.pdbx_strand_id
1 'polypeptide(L)'
;VVVDAMELDKAMFQFARTHMDSSRNERWDRNNIRLHFTDARRALERAQGRWDMIVLNVGPPSTALSNRYYTRSFFQLVRNILTENGVLAICHFPAGENFLGDELLSLNKILLNTLKSEFGETVALPGDEAIFFAAKNKNALTTDTAELEHRFDALNTRLDYFVPGMFQYIYSTERIESFVLLLSSSKNRKLNTDFNPVSYIYDFLIWHKIVRGENRLAERLFELGFSTVFITTLITLFLFVLSLLLAPPKRMLMLRIRFSAAIIGFLGMAFSVLLLLAFQTLFGYIYSWIGAAMAAYMAGTAGASLLVNKELARLEKWPVLPGLYFLMGLALVLLMPVVRWLDHLDSPVLYVLLFAASGALIGATFPLLCRAYMRATLQPELGSIYAADVLGGAAGAFLLSSFFIPVYGFYRTLLIAFTLCLTGFLLLVVVRGRNKA
;
A
#
# COMPACT_ATOMS: atom_id res chain seq x y z
N VAL A 1 35.69 8.92 -1.84
CA VAL A 1 34.28 8.53 -1.65
C VAL A 1 33.92 7.54 -2.74
N VAL A 2 33.32 6.41 -2.37
CA VAL A 2 32.71 5.44 -3.31
C VAL A 2 31.21 5.63 -3.24
N VAL A 3 30.56 5.67 -4.40
CA VAL A 3 29.12 5.89 -4.51
C VAL A 3 28.48 4.66 -5.16
N ASP A 4 27.56 4.03 -4.45
CA ASP A 4 26.66 3.01 -5.00
C ASP A 4 25.36 3.68 -5.40
N ALA A 5 25.11 3.84 -6.70
CA ALA A 5 23.89 4.41 -7.25
C ALA A 5 22.91 3.30 -7.67
N MET A 6 21.72 3.34 -7.15
CA MET A 6 20.69 2.34 -7.43
C MET A 6 19.60 2.93 -8.30
N GLU A 7 19.39 2.35 -9.47
CA GLU A 7 18.35 2.75 -10.43
C GLU A 7 17.54 1.53 -10.85
N LEU A 8 16.23 1.64 -10.83
CA LEU A 8 15.34 0.54 -11.16
C LEU A 8 15.21 0.33 -12.67
N ASP A 9 15.12 1.42 -13.43
CA ASP A 9 14.85 1.38 -14.87
C ASP A 9 16.12 1.65 -15.68
N LYS A 10 16.76 0.55 -16.11
CA LYS A 10 17.94 0.61 -16.98
C LYS A 10 17.67 1.32 -18.30
N ALA A 11 16.46 1.15 -18.88
CA ALA A 11 16.15 1.75 -20.16
C ALA A 11 15.98 3.28 -20.04
N MET A 12 15.32 3.72 -18.97
CA MET A 12 15.18 5.15 -18.65
C MET A 12 16.55 5.79 -18.39
N PHE A 13 17.42 5.13 -17.65
CA PHE A 13 18.78 5.61 -17.41
C PHE A 13 19.57 5.74 -18.72
N GLN A 14 19.52 4.73 -19.58
CA GLN A 14 20.17 4.77 -20.89
C GLN A 14 19.62 5.89 -21.78
N PHE A 15 18.30 6.05 -21.80
CA PHE A 15 17.66 7.15 -22.52
C PHE A 15 18.12 8.51 -21.99
N ALA A 16 18.15 8.70 -20.67
CA ALA A 16 18.62 9.95 -20.07
C ALA A 16 20.08 10.23 -20.46
N ARG A 17 20.97 9.23 -20.45
CA ARG A 17 22.37 9.37 -20.89
C ARG A 17 22.50 9.81 -22.35
N THR A 18 21.64 9.36 -23.24
CA THR A 18 21.71 9.75 -24.67
C THR A 18 21.30 11.21 -24.92
N HIS A 19 20.57 11.82 -23.96
CA HIS A 19 20.06 13.19 -24.06
C HIS A 19 20.77 14.18 -23.11
N MET A 20 21.68 13.68 -22.27
CA MET A 20 22.49 14.52 -21.40
C MET A 20 23.75 15.04 -22.12
N ASP A 21 24.21 16.22 -21.70
CA ASP A 21 25.50 16.75 -22.13
C ASP A 21 26.65 15.80 -21.80
N SER A 22 27.66 15.76 -22.67
CA SER A 22 28.84 14.89 -22.50
C SER A 22 29.54 15.08 -21.14
N SER A 23 29.66 16.31 -20.67
CA SER A 23 30.25 16.63 -19.35
C SER A 23 29.50 16.03 -18.16
N ARG A 24 28.18 15.85 -18.27
CA ARG A 24 27.37 15.16 -17.26
C ARG A 24 27.49 13.66 -17.36
N ASN A 25 27.62 13.13 -18.57
CA ASN A 25 27.81 11.69 -18.80
C ASN A 25 29.17 11.18 -18.27
N GLU A 26 30.24 11.95 -18.43
CA GLU A 26 31.59 11.61 -17.91
C GLU A 26 31.59 11.41 -16.39
N ARG A 27 30.68 12.05 -15.66
CA ARG A 27 30.58 11.88 -14.20
C ARG A 27 30.15 10.46 -13.82
N TRP A 28 29.30 9.80 -14.62
CA TRP A 28 28.84 8.43 -14.37
C TRP A 28 29.90 7.36 -14.71
N ASP A 29 30.91 7.72 -15.51
CA ASP A 29 31.98 6.80 -15.94
C ASP A 29 33.18 6.84 -14.99
N ARG A 30 33.06 7.55 -13.86
CA ARG A 30 34.12 7.61 -12.84
C ARG A 30 34.26 6.28 -12.10
N ASN A 31 35.50 5.82 -11.87
CA ASN A 31 35.78 4.55 -11.20
C ASN A 31 35.25 4.42 -9.77
N ASN A 32 34.84 5.53 -9.15
CA ASN A 32 34.28 5.54 -7.80
C ASN A 32 32.74 5.51 -7.76
N ILE A 33 32.06 5.45 -8.91
CA ILE A 33 30.61 5.30 -9.01
C ILE A 33 30.30 3.88 -9.48
N ARG A 34 29.52 3.15 -8.70
CA ARG A 34 29.00 1.82 -9.03
C ARG A 34 27.51 1.94 -9.28
N LEU A 35 27.09 1.64 -10.49
CA LEU A 35 25.69 1.71 -10.89
C LEU A 35 25.06 0.32 -10.82
N HIS A 36 23.98 0.21 -10.03
CA HIS A 36 23.23 -1.02 -9.83
C HIS A 36 21.82 -0.87 -10.40
N PHE A 37 21.45 -1.69 -11.39
CA PHE A 37 20.10 -1.72 -11.95
C PHE A 37 19.23 -2.70 -11.16
N THR A 38 18.70 -2.25 -10.04
CA THR A 38 17.93 -3.07 -9.12
C THR A 38 17.01 -2.21 -8.25
N ASP A 39 16.03 -2.85 -7.62
CA ASP A 39 15.24 -2.21 -6.58
C ASP A 39 16.12 -1.88 -5.37
N ALA A 40 16.20 -0.59 -5.00
CA ALA A 40 17.09 -0.11 -3.95
C ALA A 40 16.80 -0.77 -2.59
N ARG A 41 15.51 -0.93 -2.22
CA ARG A 41 15.15 -1.56 -0.94
C ARG A 41 15.62 -3.01 -0.87
N ARG A 42 15.40 -3.78 -1.95
CA ARG A 42 15.89 -5.17 -2.04
C ARG A 42 17.40 -5.27 -2.06
N ALA A 43 18.09 -4.34 -2.73
CA ALA A 43 19.54 -4.29 -2.70
C ALA A 43 20.05 -4.05 -1.28
N LEU A 44 19.44 -3.12 -0.54
CA LEU A 44 19.80 -2.82 0.84
C LEU A 44 19.49 -4.00 1.80
N GLU A 45 18.40 -4.73 1.60
CA GLU A 45 18.05 -5.93 2.38
C GLU A 45 19.08 -7.05 2.25
N ARG A 46 19.71 -7.17 1.07
CA ARG A 46 20.74 -8.19 0.75
C ARG A 46 22.17 -7.72 1.01
N ALA A 47 22.33 -6.46 1.36
CA ALA A 47 23.64 -5.86 1.52
C ALA A 47 24.36 -6.40 2.76
N GLN A 48 25.65 -6.72 2.59
CA GLN A 48 26.53 -7.15 3.68
C GLN A 48 27.43 -6.02 4.20
N GLY A 49 27.43 -4.87 3.51
CA GLY A 49 28.23 -3.70 3.84
C GLY A 49 27.51 -2.70 4.75
N ARG A 50 28.26 -1.70 5.18
CA ARG A 50 27.72 -0.52 5.87
C ARG A 50 28.05 0.72 5.09
N TRP A 51 27.16 1.70 5.12
CA TRP A 51 27.30 2.99 4.45
C TRP A 51 27.45 4.11 5.47
N ASP A 52 28.31 5.07 5.15
CA ASP A 52 28.44 6.30 5.95
C ASP A 52 27.30 7.27 5.65
N MET A 53 26.76 7.20 4.44
CA MET A 53 25.62 8.04 4.05
C MET A 53 24.70 7.28 3.09
N ILE A 54 23.41 7.40 3.32
CA ILE A 54 22.36 6.96 2.39
C ILE A 54 21.55 8.19 2.02
N VAL A 55 21.45 8.48 0.71
CA VAL A 55 20.65 9.59 0.18
C VAL A 55 19.42 8.99 -0.50
N LEU A 56 18.26 9.33 0.03
CA LEU A 56 16.97 8.97 -0.54
C LEU A 56 16.47 10.10 -1.43
N ASN A 57 16.62 9.92 -2.74
CA ASN A 57 16.15 10.84 -3.76
C ASN A 57 15.01 10.17 -4.56
N VAL A 58 13.94 9.82 -3.87
CA VAL A 58 12.74 9.21 -4.42
C VAL A 58 11.62 10.24 -4.34
N GLY A 59 10.75 10.29 -5.33
CA GLY A 59 9.58 11.17 -5.32
C GLY A 59 8.69 10.98 -4.09
N PRO A 60 7.71 11.86 -3.87
CA PRO A 60 6.83 11.81 -2.70
C PRO A 60 6.11 10.46 -2.56
N PRO A 61 5.58 10.13 -1.37
CA PRO A 61 4.88 8.87 -1.11
C PRO A 61 3.49 8.81 -1.77
N SER A 62 3.41 9.14 -3.07
CA SER A 62 2.18 9.26 -3.87
C SER A 62 1.64 7.91 -4.37
N THR A 63 2.43 6.86 -4.30
CA THR A 63 2.07 5.51 -4.72
C THR A 63 2.51 4.49 -3.67
N ALA A 64 1.95 3.28 -3.70
CA ALA A 64 2.43 2.19 -2.85
C ALA A 64 3.92 1.92 -3.04
N LEU A 65 4.41 2.10 -4.26
CA LEU A 65 5.80 1.91 -4.65
C LEU A 65 6.74 2.94 -4.03
N SER A 66 6.46 4.24 -4.15
CA SER A 66 7.28 5.29 -3.55
C SER A 66 7.13 5.31 -2.02
N ASN A 67 5.91 5.07 -1.50
CA ASN A 67 5.64 5.06 -0.07
C ASN A 67 6.49 4.04 0.71
N ARG A 68 6.89 2.92 0.10
CA ARG A 68 7.69 1.88 0.76
C ARG A 68 9.08 2.36 1.22
N TYR A 69 9.59 3.46 0.68
CA TYR A 69 10.83 4.10 1.09
C TYR A 69 10.66 5.11 2.25
N TYR A 70 9.43 5.34 2.69
CA TYR A 70 9.09 6.26 3.78
C TYR A 70 8.46 5.54 4.97
N THR A 71 8.61 4.21 5.05
CA THR A 71 8.00 3.40 6.09
C THR A 71 8.96 3.10 7.23
N ARG A 72 8.39 2.79 8.38
CA ARG A 72 9.15 2.43 9.59
C ARG A 72 10.12 1.27 9.35
N SER A 73 9.66 0.22 8.65
CA SER A 73 10.49 -0.96 8.34
C SER A 73 11.67 -0.62 7.42
N PHE A 74 11.47 0.28 6.44
CA PHE A 74 12.56 0.78 5.61
C PHE A 74 13.57 1.58 6.43
N PHE A 75 13.12 2.47 7.31
CA PHE A 75 14.02 3.23 8.17
C PHE A 75 14.77 2.35 9.17
N GLN A 76 14.14 1.28 9.68
CA GLN A 76 14.81 0.27 10.47
C GLN A 76 15.91 -0.45 9.67
N LEU A 77 15.62 -0.84 8.43
CA LEU A 77 16.60 -1.42 7.51
C LEU A 77 17.79 -0.48 7.31
N VAL A 78 17.52 0.79 6.92
CA VAL A 78 18.56 1.81 6.72
C VAL A 78 19.40 2.01 7.97
N ARG A 79 18.76 2.13 9.13
CA ARG A 79 19.46 2.26 10.41
C ARG A 79 20.44 1.09 10.67
N ASN A 80 20.04 -0.13 10.33
CA ASN A 80 20.87 -1.32 10.59
C ASN A 80 22.11 -1.39 9.70
N ILE A 81 22.03 -0.86 8.48
CA ILE A 81 23.12 -0.89 7.49
C ILE A 81 23.98 0.39 7.48
N LEU A 82 23.57 1.45 8.16
CA LEU A 82 24.42 2.61 8.38
C LEU A 82 25.55 2.29 9.37
N THR A 83 26.71 2.92 9.19
CA THR A 83 27.78 2.97 10.21
C THR A 83 27.27 3.68 11.47
N GLU A 84 28.05 3.65 12.55
CA GLU A 84 27.62 4.25 13.83
C GLU A 84 27.38 5.76 13.70
N ASN A 85 28.19 6.47 12.92
CA ASN A 85 28.00 7.90 12.62
C ASN A 85 27.35 8.15 11.26
N GLY A 86 26.76 7.10 10.66
CA GLY A 86 26.15 7.18 9.36
C GLY A 86 24.85 7.97 9.35
N VAL A 87 24.60 8.66 8.25
CA VAL A 87 23.50 9.60 8.07
C VAL A 87 22.57 9.15 6.95
N LEU A 88 21.28 9.16 7.20
CA LEU A 88 20.25 9.14 6.18
C LEU A 88 19.89 10.57 5.81
N ALA A 89 19.90 10.91 4.53
CA ALA A 89 19.37 12.14 3.98
C ALA A 89 18.16 11.85 3.09
N ILE A 90 17.04 12.49 3.34
CA ILE A 90 15.85 12.48 2.49
C ILE A 90 15.74 13.84 1.82
N CYS A 91 15.89 13.84 0.48
CA CYS A 91 15.86 15.05 -0.33
C CYS A 91 14.51 15.20 -1.03
N HIS A 92 14.17 16.43 -1.40
CA HIS A 92 12.99 16.75 -2.23
C HIS A 92 11.65 16.25 -1.65
N PHE A 93 11.49 16.34 -0.32
CA PHE A 93 10.22 15.99 0.31
C PHE A 93 9.25 17.17 0.22
N PRO A 94 8.00 16.98 -0.24
CA PRO A 94 7.05 18.08 -0.41
C PRO A 94 6.86 18.88 0.87
N ALA A 95 7.09 20.16 0.79
CA ALA A 95 6.91 21.10 1.89
C ALA A 95 6.54 22.49 1.33
N GLY A 96 6.40 23.47 2.19
CA GLY A 96 6.24 24.88 1.84
C GLY A 96 6.80 25.68 2.98
N GLU A 97 7.82 26.47 2.71
CA GLU A 97 8.57 27.16 3.75
C GLU A 97 7.69 28.09 4.61
N ASN A 98 6.84 28.88 3.95
CA ASN A 98 6.05 29.90 4.62
C ASN A 98 4.55 29.54 4.74
N PHE A 99 4.12 28.48 4.10
CA PHE A 99 2.71 28.07 4.10
C PHE A 99 2.58 26.55 4.00
N LEU A 100 2.36 25.91 5.13
CA LEU A 100 2.01 24.50 5.22
C LEU A 100 0.51 24.40 5.49
N GLY A 101 -0.26 24.01 4.46
CA GLY A 101 -1.64 23.59 4.68
C GLY A 101 -1.71 22.35 5.58
N ASP A 102 -2.85 22.07 6.18
CA ASP A 102 -3.01 21.01 7.20
C ASP A 102 -2.59 19.63 6.70
N GLU A 103 -2.83 19.31 5.42
CA GLU A 103 -2.46 18.04 4.81
C GLU A 103 -0.95 17.91 4.65
N LEU A 104 -0.30 18.96 4.15
CA LEU A 104 1.15 19.02 3.95
C LEU A 104 1.89 19.00 5.29
N LEU A 105 1.37 19.75 6.28
CA LEU A 105 1.84 19.71 7.66
C LEU A 105 1.73 18.30 8.25
N SER A 106 0.60 17.63 8.05
CA SER A 106 0.39 16.27 8.53
C SER A 106 1.33 15.27 7.83
N LEU A 107 1.57 15.41 6.53
CA LEU A 107 2.48 14.56 5.76
C LEU A 107 3.92 14.66 6.31
N ASN A 108 4.42 15.90 6.48
CA ASN A 108 5.75 16.14 7.03
C ASN A 108 5.87 15.66 8.49
N LYS A 109 4.81 15.86 9.30
CA LYS A 109 4.77 15.36 10.69
C LYS A 109 4.83 13.83 10.75
N ILE A 110 4.12 13.12 9.88
CA ILE A 110 4.15 11.64 9.81
C ILE A 110 5.56 11.18 9.45
N LEU A 111 6.22 11.81 8.47
CA LEU A 111 7.61 11.47 8.13
C LEU A 111 8.52 11.65 9.33
N LEU A 112 8.47 12.83 9.98
CA LEU A 112 9.29 13.12 11.15
C LEU A 112 9.03 12.13 12.31
N ASN A 113 7.76 11.79 12.58
CA ASN A 113 7.41 10.81 13.61
C ASN A 113 7.98 9.42 13.25
N THR A 114 7.90 9.03 11.97
CA THR A 114 8.38 7.73 11.50
C THR A 114 9.91 7.66 11.59
N LEU A 115 10.62 8.73 11.23
CA LEU A 115 12.07 8.83 11.41
C LEU A 115 12.46 8.76 12.89
N LYS A 116 11.82 9.57 13.77
CA LYS A 116 12.07 9.58 15.21
C LYS A 116 11.78 8.25 15.91
N SER A 117 10.94 7.38 15.31
CA SER A 117 10.69 6.05 15.87
C SER A 117 11.89 5.10 15.73
N GLU A 118 12.82 5.38 14.82
CA GLU A 118 13.95 4.49 14.52
C GLU A 118 15.31 5.16 14.73
N PHE A 119 15.44 6.47 14.60
CA PHE A 119 16.68 7.19 14.72
C PHE A 119 16.77 8.00 16.03
N GLY A 120 17.99 8.09 16.57
CA GLY A 120 18.25 8.81 17.81
C GLY A 120 18.27 10.33 17.65
N GLU A 121 18.60 10.80 16.44
CA GLU A 121 18.66 12.21 16.09
C GLU A 121 18.04 12.48 14.72
N THR A 122 17.33 13.59 14.60
CA THR A 122 16.71 14.02 13.34
C THR A 122 16.75 15.53 13.21
N VAL A 123 17.11 16.00 12.03
CA VAL A 123 17.08 17.42 11.65
C VAL A 123 16.17 17.57 10.43
N ALA A 124 15.30 18.56 10.46
CA ALA A 124 14.41 18.91 9.35
C ALA A 124 14.74 20.35 8.90
N LEU A 125 15.20 20.47 7.66
CA LEU A 125 15.49 21.78 7.05
C LEU A 125 14.28 22.23 6.24
N PRO A 126 13.78 23.46 6.48
CA PRO A 126 12.68 24.04 5.74
C PRO A 126 13.09 24.43 4.32
N GLY A 127 12.12 24.47 3.43
CA GLY A 127 12.23 24.92 2.05
C GLY A 127 10.91 24.65 1.33
N ASP A 128 10.82 25.02 0.05
CA ASP A 128 9.70 24.57 -0.81
C ASP A 128 9.66 23.05 -0.90
N GLU A 129 10.83 22.44 -0.87
CA GLU A 129 11.06 21.02 -0.61
C GLU A 129 11.91 20.91 0.65
N ALA A 130 11.44 20.18 1.64
CA ALA A 130 12.17 19.95 2.88
C ALA A 130 13.24 18.87 2.70
N ILE A 131 14.31 19.00 3.47
CA ILE A 131 15.35 18.00 3.61
C ILE A 131 15.31 17.47 5.04
N PHE A 132 15.26 16.14 5.17
CA PHE A 132 15.33 15.49 6.48
C PHE A 132 16.64 14.71 6.61
N PHE A 133 17.35 14.95 7.71
CA PHE A 133 18.50 14.14 8.10
C PHE A 133 18.13 13.30 9.31
N ALA A 134 18.66 12.07 9.35
CA ALA A 134 18.49 11.18 10.49
C ALA A 134 19.79 10.40 10.76
N ALA A 135 20.15 10.26 12.04
CA ALA A 135 21.34 9.53 12.48
C ALA A 135 21.03 8.63 13.69
N LYS A 136 21.82 7.56 13.88
CA LYS A 136 21.69 6.67 15.02
C LYS A 136 22.05 7.37 16.32
N ASN A 137 23.24 7.98 16.32
CA ASN A 137 23.83 8.58 17.48
C ASN A 137 23.39 10.03 17.62
N LYS A 138 23.14 10.44 18.85
CA LYS A 138 22.98 11.85 19.19
C LYS A 138 24.31 12.56 18.96
N ASN A 139 24.25 13.80 18.50
CA ASN A 139 25.39 14.64 18.13
C ASN A 139 26.16 14.20 16.86
N ALA A 140 25.60 13.30 16.04
CA ALA A 140 26.12 12.99 14.72
C ALA A 140 25.78 14.08 13.69
N LEU A 141 24.66 14.78 13.91
CA LEU A 141 24.21 15.90 13.09
C LEU A 141 24.54 17.22 13.78
N THR A 142 24.88 18.25 13.01
CA THR A 142 25.01 19.61 13.51
C THR A 142 24.23 20.57 12.64
N THR A 143 23.67 21.60 13.26
CA THR A 143 23.05 22.75 12.58
C THR A 143 23.84 24.01 12.84
N ASP A 144 24.97 23.93 13.56
CA ASP A 144 25.89 25.04 13.79
C ASP A 144 26.59 25.38 12.46
N THR A 145 26.27 26.58 11.97
CA THR A 145 26.77 27.06 10.68
C THR A 145 28.29 27.28 10.70
N ALA A 146 28.86 27.72 11.81
CA ALA A 146 30.31 27.90 11.92
C ALA A 146 31.05 26.57 11.86
N GLU A 147 30.51 25.54 12.53
CA GLU A 147 31.08 24.17 12.46
C GLU A 147 30.94 23.61 11.05
N LEU A 148 29.81 23.80 10.37
CA LEU A 148 29.59 23.35 8.99
C LEU A 148 30.54 24.03 8.00
N GLU A 149 30.74 25.36 8.13
CA GLU A 149 31.70 26.12 7.32
C GLU A 149 33.12 25.62 7.56
N HIS A 150 33.55 25.43 8.81
CA HIS A 150 34.87 24.90 9.15
C HIS A 150 35.09 23.48 8.55
N ARG A 151 34.10 22.59 8.67
CA ARG A 151 34.18 21.25 8.06
C ARG A 151 34.25 21.29 6.55
N PHE A 152 33.51 22.19 5.92
CA PHE A 152 33.52 22.36 4.46
C PHE A 152 34.87 22.88 3.95
N ASP A 153 35.43 23.87 4.61
CA ASP A 153 36.74 24.44 4.27
C ASP A 153 37.87 23.38 4.40
N ALA A 154 37.78 22.51 5.42
CA ALA A 154 38.71 21.42 5.63
C ALA A 154 38.70 20.40 4.48
N LEU A 155 37.60 20.26 3.73
CA LEU A 155 37.51 19.37 2.57
C LEU A 155 38.32 19.89 1.36
N ASN A 156 38.73 21.13 1.35
CA ASN A 156 39.44 21.82 0.26
C ASN A 156 38.80 21.54 -1.13
N THR A 157 37.44 21.56 -1.18
CA THR A 157 36.66 21.21 -2.37
C THR A 157 35.93 22.46 -2.85
N ARG A 158 35.97 22.71 -4.15
CA ARG A 158 35.14 23.73 -4.81
C ARG A 158 33.90 23.09 -5.42
N LEU A 159 32.74 23.68 -5.14
CA LEU A 159 31.47 23.32 -5.77
C LEU A 159 31.01 24.47 -6.67
N ASP A 160 30.45 24.16 -7.84
CA ASP A 160 30.04 25.15 -8.84
C ASP A 160 28.86 26.00 -8.38
N TYR A 161 27.99 25.46 -7.54
CA TYR A 161 26.71 26.08 -7.13
C TYR A 161 26.57 26.25 -5.62
N PHE A 162 27.63 26.05 -4.83
CA PHE A 162 27.60 26.15 -3.39
C PHE A 162 28.83 26.89 -2.86
N VAL A 163 28.57 27.85 -1.99
CA VAL A 163 29.61 28.58 -1.26
C VAL A 163 29.35 28.48 0.26
N PRO A 164 30.38 28.47 1.12
CA PRO A 164 30.21 28.28 2.57
C PRO A 164 29.18 29.18 3.22
N GLY A 165 29.14 30.47 2.84
CA GLY A 165 28.11 31.40 3.35
C GLY A 165 26.66 30.99 3.13
N MET A 166 26.38 30.06 2.24
CA MET A 166 25.04 29.50 2.07
C MET A 166 24.57 28.69 3.29
N PHE A 167 25.50 28.17 4.10
CA PHE A 167 25.14 27.47 5.33
C PHE A 167 24.33 28.37 6.27
N GLN A 168 24.66 29.65 6.39
CA GLN A 168 23.95 30.57 7.23
C GLN A 168 22.48 30.75 6.81
N TYR A 169 22.20 30.70 5.51
CA TYR A 169 20.84 30.75 5.01
C TYR A 169 20.10 29.42 5.18
N ILE A 170 20.72 28.30 4.75
CA ILE A 170 20.10 26.97 4.73
C ILE A 170 19.84 26.47 6.16
N TYR A 171 20.80 26.67 7.06
CA TYR A 171 20.77 26.23 8.47
C TYR A 171 20.43 27.35 9.44
N SER A 172 19.72 28.41 8.99
CA SER A 172 19.26 29.46 9.89
C SER A 172 18.46 28.87 11.06
N THR A 173 18.91 29.10 12.27
CA THR A 173 18.29 28.61 13.51
C THR A 173 16.82 29.01 13.59
N GLU A 174 16.51 30.28 13.26
CA GLU A 174 15.15 30.80 13.28
C GLU A 174 14.21 30.05 12.31
N ARG A 175 14.67 29.76 11.10
CA ARG A 175 13.89 29.02 10.09
C ARG A 175 13.65 27.58 10.54
N ILE A 176 14.69 26.92 11.06
CA ILE A 176 14.59 25.53 11.54
C ILE A 176 13.64 25.45 12.73
N GLU A 177 13.78 26.33 13.71
CA GLU A 177 12.92 26.36 14.90
C GLU A 177 11.47 26.65 14.54
N SER A 178 11.22 27.62 13.65
CA SER A 178 9.87 27.92 13.15
C SER A 178 9.23 26.72 12.46
N PHE A 179 9.98 26.01 11.61
CA PHE A 179 9.49 24.81 10.94
C PHE A 179 9.20 23.67 11.92
N VAL A 180 10.10 23.42 12.87
CA VAL A 180 9.91 22.40 13.92
C VAL A 180 8.71 22.76 14.82
N LEU A 181 8.50 24.05 15.12
CA LEU A 181 7.34 24.52 15.87
C LEU A 181 6.04 24.25 15.11
N LEU A 182 6.00 24.58 13.81
CA LEU A 182 4.87 24.26 12.93
C LEU A 182 4.59 22.75 12.91
N LEU A 183 5.60 21.91 12.70
CA LEU A 183 5.44 20.46 12.75
C LEU A 183 4.94 19.99 14.12
N SER A 184 5.32 20.66 15.19
CA SER A 184 4.90 20.32 16.56
C SER A 184 3.46 20.72 16.86
N SER A 185 2.90 21.72 16.16
CA SER A 185 1.49 22.11 16.29
C SER A 185 0.53 21.04 15.75
N SER A 186 0.97 20.21 14.81
CA SER A 186 0.17 19.10 14.31
C SER A 186 -0.05 18.04 15.39
N LYS A 187 -1.31 17.70 15.63
CA LYS A 187 -1.72 16.61 16.55
C LYS A 187 -1.52 15.22 15.96
N ASN A 188 -1.05 15.11 14.72
CA ASN A 188 -0.88 13.84 14.05
C ASN A 188 0.26 13.03 14.69
N ARG A 189 -0.07 11.84 15.23
CA ARG A 189 0.88 10.91 15.85
C ARG A 189 1.06 9.61 15.05
N LYS A 190 0.49 9.54 13.85
CA LYS A 190 0.56 8.34 13.04
C LYS A 190 1.99 8.06 12.59
N LEU A 191 2.31 6.78 12.43
CA LEU A 191 3.52 6.28 11.81
C LEU A 191 3.17 5.69 10.45
N ASN A 192 4.03 5.92 9.47
CA ASN A 192 3.91 5.32 8.16
C ASN A 192 4.54 3.92 8.18
N THR A 193 3.78 2.89 7.81
CA THR A 193 4.25 1.50 7.79
C THR A 193 3.87 0.83 6.47
N ASP A 194 4.53 -0.27 6.12
CA ASP A 194 4.28 -1.00 4.87
C ASP A 194 2.81 -1.41 4.69
N PHE A 195 2.16 -1.83 5.76
CA PHE A 195 0.76 -2.27 5.74
C PHE A 195 -0.24 -1.27 6.33
N ASN A 196 0.23 -0.06 6.63
CA ASN A 196 -0.62 1.09 6.97
C ASN A 196 0.01 2.35 6.37
N PRO A 197 -0.12 2.55 5.04
CA PRO A 197 0.58 3.57 4.28
C PRO A 197 -0.11 4.95 4.41
N VAL A 198 -0.10 5.52 5.62
CA VAL A 198 -0.83 6.76 5.92
C VAL A 198 -0.31 7.98 5.17
N SER A 199 0.97 8.02 4.79
CA SER A 199 1.53 9.12 4.00
C SER A 199 0.88 9.25 2.63
N TYR A 200 0.51 8.13 2.02
CA TYR A 200 -0.15 8.08 0.70
C TYR A 200 -1.48 8.85 0.68
N ILE A 201 -2.25 8.82 1.79
CA ILE A 201 -3.52 9.56 1.88
C ILE A 201 -3.29 11.05 1.83
N TYR A 202 -2.33 11.54 2.61
CA TYR A 202 -2.08 12.98 2.70
C TYR A 202 -1.57 13.54 1.37
N ASP A 203 -0.73 12.80 0.66
CA ASP A 203 -0.32 13.17 -0.69
C ASP A 203 -1.52 13.22 -1.65
N PHE A 204 -2.40 12.22 -1.62
CA PHE A 204 -3.64 12.23 -2.40
C PHE A 204 -4.54 13.42 -2.07
N LEU A 205 -4.71 13.77 -0.79
CA LEU A 205 -5.51 14.92 -0.36
C LEU A 205 -4.91 16.25 -0.83
N ILE A 206 -3.57 16.39 -0.79
CA ILE A 206 -2.87 17.55 -1.31
C ILE A 206 -3.19 17.75 -2.79
N TRP A 207 -3.02 16.70 -3.61
CA TRP A 207 -3.32 16.75 -5.04
C TRP A 207 -4.80 17.03 -5.33
N HIS A 208 -5.70 16.41 -4.56
CA HIS A 208 -7.14 16.65 -4.70
C HIS A 208 -7.48 18.13 -4.42
N LYS A 209 -6.89 18.71 -3.40
CA LYS A 209 -7.11 20.12 -3.02
C LYS A 209 -6.56 21.09 -4.07
N ILE A 210 -5.38 20.79 -4.64
CA ILE A 210 -4.78 21.58 -5.72
C ILE A 210 -5.65 21.57 -6.98
N VAL A 211 -6.19 20.39 -7.36
CA VAL A 211 -6.91 20.23 -8.63
C VAL A 211 -8.38 20.65 -8.54
N ARG A 212 -9.06 20.38 -7.41
CA ARG A 212 -10.52 20.57 -7.27
C ARG A 212 -10.93 21.60 -6.22
N GLY A 213 -9.98 22.17 -5.49
CA GLY A 213 -10.26 23.06 -4.37
C GLY A 213 -10.75 22.30 -3.12
N GLU A 214 -11.20 23.05 -2.11
CA GLU A 214 -11.68 22.48 -0.86
C GLU A 214 -12.96 21.64 -1.08
N ASN A 215 -12.91 20.36 -0.74
CA ASN A 215 -14.06 19.47 -0.75
C ASN A 215 -14.30 18.91 0.66
N ARG A 216 -15.12 19.63 1.42
CA ARG A 216 -15.47 19.28 2.82
C ARG A 216 -16.05 17.87 2.98
N LEU A 217 -16.69 17.32 1.93
CA LEU A 217 -17.22 15.96 1.99
C LEU A 217 -16.11 14.91 1.94
N ALA A 218 -15.12 15.09 1.04
CA ALA A 218 -13.97 14.19 0.96
C ALA A 218 -13.15 14.23 2.26
N GLU A 219 -12.85 15.41 2.78
CA GLU A 219 -12.13 15.58 4.05
C GLU A 219 -12.85 14.85 5.20
N ARG A 220 -14.17 15.05 5.36
CA ARG A 220 -14.97 14.36 6.38
C ARG A 220 -14.96 12.84 6.21
N LEU A 221 -15.02 12.32 4.98
CA LEU A 221 -14.95 10.89 4.73
C LEU A 221 -13.61 10.30 5.17
N PHE A 222 -12.50 10.99 4.90
CA PHE A 222 -11.17 10.56 5.31
C PHE A 222 -10.90 10.72 6.82
N GLU A 223 -11.63 11.62 7.49
CA GLU A 223 -11.59 11.80 8.94
C GLU A 223 -12.42 10.76 9.71
N LEU A 224 -13.34 10.04 9.02
CA LEU A 224 -14.16 9.02 9.67
C LEU A 224 -13.29 7.97 10.34
N GLY A 225 -13.43 7.83 11.64
CA GLY A 225 -12.75 6.79 12.41
C GLY A 225 -13.14 5.39 11.93
N PHE A 226 -12.17 4.48 11.89
CA PHE A 226 -12.41 3.08 11.51
C PHE A 226 -13.58 2.46 12.29
N SER A 227 -13.64 2.69 13.60
CA SER A 227 -14.69 2.15 14.47
C SER A 227 -16.10 2.58 14.02
N THR A 228 -16.25 3.85 13.62
CA THR A 228 -17.53 4.36 13.12
C THR A 228 -17.95 3.66 11.83
N VAL A 229 -17.04 3.59 10.85
CA VAL A 229 -17.32 2.93 9.56
C VAL A 229 -17.55 1.43 9.76
N PHE A 230 -16.78 0.78 10.61
CA PHE A 230 -16.93 -0.64 10.89
C PHE A 230 -18.25 -0.97 11.59
N ILE A 231 -18.61 -0.21 12.62
CA ILE A 231 -19.88 -0.39 13.34
C ILE A 231 -21.07 -0.12 12.42
N THR A 232 -21.04 0.95 11.63
CA THR A 232 -22.12 1.24 10.67
C THR A 232 -22.25 0.15 9.61
N THR A 233 -21.14 -0.37 9.11
CA THR A 233 -21.13 -1.51 8.18
C THR A 233 -21.75 -2.75 8.83
N LEU A 234 -21.36 -3.10 10.07
CA LEU A 234 -21.93 -4.22 10.81
C LEU A 234 -23.45 -4.06 11.04
N ILE A 235 -23.89 -2.89 11.46
CA ILE A 235 -25.32 -2.61 11.68
C ILE A 235 -26.09 -2.72 10.37
N THR A 236 -25.57 -2.13 9.30
CA THR A 236 -26.22 -2.18 7.97
C THR A 236 -26.32 -3.62 7.46
N LEU A 237 -25.25 -4.41 7.56
CA LEU A 237 -25.27 -5.81 7.17
C LEU A 237 -26.21 -6.64 8.05
N PHE A 238 -26.22 -6.40 9.36
CA PHE A 238 -27.13 -7.08 10.29
C PHE A 238 -28.60 -6.78 9.96
N LEU A 239 -28.95 -5.50 9.78
CA LEU A 239 -30.33 -5.10 9.41
C LEU A 239 -30.73 -5.65 8.05
N PHE A 240 -29.77 -5.70 7.10
CA PHE A 240 -30.00 -6.28 5.80
C PHE A 240 -30.26 -7.79 5.89
N VAL A 241 -29.42 -8.54 6.60
CA VAL A 241 -29.63 -9.97 6.84
C VAL A 241 -30.96 -10.21 7.55
N LEU A 242 -31.27 -9.43 8.58
CA LEU A 242 -32.54 -9.52 9.31
C LEU A 242 -33.74 -9.27 8.39
N SER A 243 -33.67 -8.26 7.53
CA SER A 243 -34.76 -7.98 6.57
C SER A 243 -34.96 -9.14 5.59
N LEU A 244 -33.88 -9.79 5.15
CA LEU A 244 -33.95 -10.98 4.29
C LEU A 244 -34.47 -12.23 5.02
N LEU A 245 -34.34 -12.30 6.34
CA LEU A 245 -34.86 -13.40 7.15
C LEU A 245 -36.37 -13.26 7.41
N LEU A 246 -36.86 -12.04 7.56
CA LEU A 246 -38.24 -11.74 7.89
C LEU A 246 -39.19 -11.72 6.69
N ALA A 247 -38.66 -11.63 5.47
CA ALA A 247 -39.47 -11.47 4.27
C ALA A 247 -39.92 -12.79 3.61
N PRO A 248 -40.92 -12.77 2.69
CA PRO A 248 -41.51 -13.96 2.07
C PRO A 248 -40.48 -14.83 1.30
N PRO A 249 -40.58 -16.19 1.38
CA PRO A 249 -39.45 -17.07 1.06
C PRO A 249 -39.00 -17.07 -0.41
N LYS A 250 -39.92 -16.99 -1.40
CA LYS A 250 -39.51 -17.14 -2.82
C LYS A 250 -38.75 -15.94 -3.43
N ARG A 251 -39.23 -14.70 -3.20
CA ARG A 251 -38.51 -13.48 -3.69
C ARG A 251 -37.17 -13.28 -3.01
N MET A 252 -37.09 -13.66 -1.75
CA MET A 252 -35.90 -13.45 -0.93
C MET A 252 -34.77 -14.42 -1.23
N LEU A 253 -35.09 -15.64 -1.66
CA LEU A 253 -34.05 -16.60 -2.07
C LEU A 253 -33.24 -16.06 -3.24
N MET A 254 -33.89 -15.51 -4.26
CA MET A 254 -33.21 -14.90 -5.40
C MET A 254 -32.34 -13.72 -5.01
N LEU A 255 -32.87 -12.84 -4.13
CA LEU A 255 -32.13 -11.66 -3.66
C LEU A 255 -30.90 -12.08 -2.83
N ARG A 256 -30.99 -13.08 -1.97
CA ARG A 256 -29.87 -13.65 -1.21
C ARG A 256 -28.77 -14.18 -2.13
N ILE A 257 -29.15 -14.90 -3.18
CA ILE A 257 -28.20 -15.46 -4.13
C ILE A 257 -27.50 -14.34 -4.94
N ARG A 258 -28.24 -13.33 -5.42
CA ARG A 258 -27.67 -12.17 -6.12
C ARG A 258 -26.71 -11.37 -5.20
N PHE A 259 -27.11 -11.18 -3.95
CA PHE A 259 -26.25 -10.48 -2.99
C PHE A 259 -24.99 -11.30 -2.66
N SER A 260 -25.12 -12.64 -2.54
CA SER A 260 -23.95 -13.53 -2.42
C SER A 260 -23.03 -13.42 -3.64
N ALA A 261 -23.56 -13.28 -4.87
CA ALA A 261 -22.76 -13.05 -6.06
C ALA A 261 -21.99 -11.72 -5.96
N ALA A 262 -22.65 -10.64 -5.54
CA ALA A 262 -21.99 -9.35 -5.34
C ALA A 262 -20.86 -9.43 -4.28
N ILE A 263 -21.08 -10.19 -3.19
CA ILE A 263 -20.04 -10.43 -2.19
C ILE A 263 -18.85 -11.20 -2.81
N ILE A 264 -19.10 -12.22 -3.64
CA ILE A 264 -18.03 -12.98 -4.31
C ILE A 264 -17.21 -12.05 -5.21
N GLY A 265 -17.84 -11.24 -6.04
CA GLY A 265 -17.16 -10.25 -6.86
C GLY A 265 -16.31 -9.29 -6.03
N PHE A 266 -16.88 -8.74 -4.94
CA PHE A 266 -16.14 -7.87 -4.01
C PHE A 266 -14.92 -8.59 -3.40
N LEU A 267 -15.09 -9.82 -2.90
CA LEU A 267 -14.00 -10.61 -2.31
C LEU A 267 -12.93 -10.98 -3.35
N GLY A 268 -13.33 -11.27 -4.58
CA GLY A 268 -12.40 -11.51 -5.67
C GLY A 268 -11.47 -10.32 -5.90
N MET A 269 -12.04 -9.12 -5.94
CA MET A 269 -11.24 -7.90 -6.04
C MET A 269 -10.47 -7.60 -4.74
N ALA A 270 -11.01 -7.95 -3.57
CA ALA A 270 -10.30 -7.80 -2.31
C ALA A 270 -8.99 -8.63 -2.30
N PHE A 271 -9.07 -9.92 -2.67
CA PHE A 271 -7.87 -10.75 -2.80
C PHE A 271 -6.89 -10.17 -3.82
N SER A 272 -7.36 -9.83 -5.02
CA SER A 272 -6.51 -9.30 -6.09
C SER A 272 -5.79 -8.01 -5.68
N VAL A 273 -6.53 -7.03 -5.16
CA VAL A 273 -5.98 -5.70 -4.79
C VAL A 273 -5.05 -5.81 -3.59
N LEU A 274 -5.45 -6.54 -2.54
CA LEU A 274 -4.61 -6.71 -1.34
C LEU A 274 -3.31 -7.45 -1.67
N LEU A 275 -3.38 -8.54 -2.43
CA LEU A 275 -2.18 -9.28 -2.84
C LEU A 275 -1.29 -8.44 -3.77
N LEU A 276 -1.88 -7.69 -4.72
CA LEU A 276 -1.12 -6.84 -5.63
C LEU A 276 -0.36 -5.74 -4.89
N LEU A 277 -1.04 -5.04 -3.98
CA LEU A 277 -0.40 -3.99 -3.19
C LEU A 277 0.65 -4.57 -2.21
N ALA A 278 0.38 -5.73 -1.60
CA ALA A 278 1.36 -6.42 -0.77
C ALA A 278 2.60 -6.82 -1.60
N PHE A 279 2.39 -7.36 -2.81
CA PHE A 279 3.47 -7.70 -3.73
C PHE A 279 4.31 -6.47 -4.10
N GLN A 280 3.66 -5.36 -4.47
CA GLN A 280 4.36 -4.11 -4.80
C GLN A 280 5.14 -3.55 -3.61
N THR A 281 4.58 -3.65 -2.42
CA THR A 281 5.23 -3.17 -1.19
C THR A 281 6.49 -3.98 -0.86
N LEU A 282 6.45 -5.28 -1.02
CA LEU A 282 7.54 -6.18 -0.66
C LEU A 282 8.59 -6.32 -1.77
N PHE A 283 8.17 -6.57 -3.01
CA PHE A 283 9.08 -6.87 -4.12
C PHE A 283 9.46 -5.66 -4.98
N GLY A 284 8.74 -4.53 -4.84
CA GLY A 284 8.96 -3.36 -5.69
C GLY A 284 8.35 -3.51 -7.08
N TYR A 285 8.85 -2.72 -8.02
CA TYR A 285 8.24 -2.59 -9.33
C TYR A 285 8.84 -3.59 -10.33
N ILE A 286 8.12 -4.66 -10.60
CA ILE A 286 8.47 -5.60 -11.66
C ILE A 286 7.21 -5.84 -12.50
N TYR A 287 7.04 -5.08 -13.59
CA TYR A 287 5.85 -5.15 -14.46
C TYR A 287 5.52 -6.56 -14.94
N SER A 288 6.54 -7.33 -15.32
CA SER A 288 6.37 -8.71 -15.77
C SER A 288 5.76 -9.62 -14.71
N TRP A 289 6.14 -9.45 -13.45
CA TRP A 289 5.60 -10.23 -12.33
C TRP A 289 4.17 -9.83 -11.97
N ILE A 290 3.81 -8.54 -12.11
CA ILE A 290 2.42 -8.09 -11.94
C ILE A 290 1.54 -8.74 -13.00
N GLY A 291 1.98 -8.73 -14.27
CA GLY A 291 1.27 -9.41 -15.36
C GLY A 291 1.13 -10.92 -15.10
N ALA A 292 2.20 -11.59 -14.67
CA ALA A 292 2.19 -13.00 -14.32
C ALA A 292 1.24 -13.31 -13.15
N ALA A 293 1.22 -12.49 -12.11
CA ALA A 293 0.34 -12.64 -10.95
C ALA A 293 -1.14 -12.50 -11.35
N MET A 294 -1.49 -11.49 -12.15
CA MET A 294 -2.85 -11.30 -12.64
C MET A 294 -3.28 -12.44 -13.59
N ALA A 295 -2.39 -12.90 -14.47
CA ALA A 295 -2.64 -14.05 -15.33
C ALA A 295 -2.86 -15.33 -14.51
N ALA A 296 -2.06 -15.56 -13.48
CA ALA A 296 -2.21 -16.69 -12.57
C ALA A 296 -3.53 -16.65 -11.79
N TYR A 297 -3.95 -15.47 -11.31
CA TYR A 297 -5.25 -15.29 -10.68
C TYR A 297 -6.39 -15.67 -11.63
N MET A 298 -6.36 -15.18 -12.87
CA MET A 298 -7.37 -15.50 -13.87
C MET A 298 -7.34 -16.99 -14.26
N ALA A 299 -6.15 -17.58 -14.41
CA ALA A 299 -5.99 -19.01 -14.69
C ALA A 299 -6.55 -19.87 -13.55
N GLY A 300 -6.29 -19.49 -12.30
CA GLY A 300 -6.86 -20.12 -11.11
C GLY A 300 -8.39 -20.06 -11.12
N THR A 301 -8.95 -18.88 -11.39
CA THR A 301 -10.40 -18.65 -11.47
C THR A 301 -11.03 -19.52 -12.57
N ALA A 302 -10.47 -19.51 -13.77
CA ALA A 302 -10.97 -20.29 -14.89
C ALA A 302 -10.84 -21.81 -14.64
N GLY A 303 -9.67 -22.27 -14.21
CA GLY A 303 -9.39 -23.68 -13.95
C GLY A 303 -10.32 -24.27 -12.89
N ALA A 304 -10.48 -23.60 -11.76
CA ALA A 304 -11.37 -24.03 -10.69
C ALA A 304 -12.84 -24.03 -11.13
N SER A 305 -13.27 -23.01 -11.88
CA SER A 305 -14.63 -22.94 -12.43
C SER A 305 -14.91 -24.13 -13.37
N LEU A 306 -13.97 -24.49 -14.25
CA LEU A 306 -14.10 -25.62 -15.15
C LEU A 306 -14.16 -26.95 -14.38
N LEU A 307 -13.29 -27.15 -13.38
CA LEU A 307 -13.26 -28.35 -12.55
C LEU A 307 -14.57 -28.53 -11.78
N VAL A 308 -15.03 -27.48 -11.11
CA VAL A 308 -16.30 -27.50 -10.37
C VAL A 308 -17.47 -27.79 -11.29
N ASN A 309 -17.48 -27.23 -12.52
CA ASN A 309 -18.55 -27.46 -13.48
C ASN A 309 -18.61 -28.94 -13.95
N LYS A 310 -17.46 -29.60 -14.09
CA LYS A 310 -17.42 -31.05 -14.41
C LYS A 310 -18.01 -31.92 -13.29
N GLU A 311 -17.71 -31.56 -12.03
CA GLU A 311 -18.13 -32.33 -10.86
C GLU A 311 -19.43 -31.77 -10.21
N LEU A 312 -20.14 -30.88 -10.89
CA LEU A 312 -21.25 -30.10 -10.32
C LEU A 312 -22.32 -30.98 -9.69
N ALA A 313 -22.71 -32.08 -10.35
CA ALA A 313 -23.73 -33.03 -9.88
C ALA A 313 -23.32 -33.74 -8.56
N ARG A 314 -22.03 -33.97 -8.36
CA ARG A 314 -21.46 -34.57 -7.14
C ARG A 314 -21.31 -33.59 -6.02
N LEU A 315 -20.75 -32.43 -6.32
CA LEU A 315 -20.47 -31.32 -5.34
C LEU A 315 -21.74 -30.71 -4.79
N GLU A 316 -22.82 -30.75 -5.54
CA GLU A 316 -24.10 -30.17 -5.12
C GLU A 316 -24.75 -30.89 -3.93
N LYS A 317 -24.43 -32.18 -3.72
CA LYS A 317 -24.95 -32.99 -2.59
C LYS A 317 -24.33 -32.60 -1.27
N TRP A 318 -23.18 -31.92 -1.28
CA TRP A 318 -22.40 -31.53 -0.10
C TRP A 318 -22.60 -30.03 0.23
N PRO A 319 -22.34 -29.58 1.47
CA PRO A 319 -22.36 -28.15 1.82
C PRO A 319 -21.15 -27.40 1.25
N VAL A 320 -20.87 -27.61 -0.06
CA VAL A 320 -19.63 -27.09 -0.69
C VAL A 320 -19.63 -25.58 -0.75
N LEU A 321 -20.75 -24.94 -1.13
CA LEU A 321 -20.82 -23.49 -1.27
C LEU A 321 -20.59 -22.75 0.06
N PRO A 322 -21.25 -23.08 1.17
CA PRO A 322 -20.89 -22.54 2.49
C PRO A 322 -19.45 -22.88 2.88
N GLY A 323 -18.97 -24.08 2.57
CA GLY A 323 -17.59 -24.49 2.82
C GLY A 323 -16.57 -23.59 2.12
N LEU A 324 -16.82 -23.19 0.88
CA LEU A 324 -15.96 -22.27 0.14
C LEU A 324 -15.93 -20.87 0.76
N TYR A 325 -17.07 -20.36 1.24
CA TYR A 325 -17.08 -19.08 2.00
C TYR A 325 -16.29 -19.18 3.30
N PHE A 326 -16.40 -20.30 4.01
CA PHE A 326 -15.57 -20.54 5.19
C PHE A 326 -14.07 -20.54 4.85
N LEU A 327 -13.68 -21.22 3.76
CA LEU A 327 -12.29 -21.24 3.28
C LEU A 327 -11.81 -19.84 2.85
N MET A 328 -12.67 -19.03 2.21
CA MET A 328 -12.34 -17.64 1.88
C MET A 328 -12.12 -16.82 3.16
N GLY A 329 -12.99 -16.96 4.15
CA GLY A 329 -12.82 -16.29 5.44
C GLY A 329 -11.50 -16.69 6.12
N LEU A 330 -11.18 -17.97 6.13
CA LEU A 330 -9.91 -18.48 6.65
C LEU A 330 -8.72 -17.92 5.85
N ALA A 331 -8.81 -17.91 4.51
CA ALA A 331 -7.78 -17.33 3.65
C ALA A 331 -7.56 -15.83 3.91
N LEU A 332 -8.62 -15.05 4.16
CA LEU A 332 -8.51 -13.65 4.55
C LEU A 332 -7.79 -13.46 5.90
N VAL A 333 -8.09 -14.29 6.89
CA VAL A 333 -7.43 -14.25 8.21
C VAL A 333 -5.95 -14.62 8.09
N LEU A 334 -5.64 -15.62 7.27
CA LEU A 334 -4.27 -16.11 7.08
C LEU A 334 -3.47 -15.28 6.08
N LEU A 335 -4.09 -14.36 5.33
CA LEU A 335 -3.44 -13.64 4.24
C LEU A 335 -2.19 -12.91 4.71
N MET A 336 -2.28 -12.13 5.77
CA MET A 336 -1.12 -11.35 6.27
C MET A 336 -0.02 -12.21 6.89
N PRO A 337 -0.30 -13.21 7.72
CA PRO A 337 0.72 -14.19 8.13
C PRO A 337 1.42 -14.85 6.95
N VAL A 338 0.67 -15.30 5.94
CA VAL A 338 1.23 -15.95 4.74
C VAL A 338 2.08 -14.97 3.93
N VAL A 339 1.60 -13.75 3.70
CA VAL A 339 2.35 -12.70 2.99
C VAL A 339 3.68 -12.42 3.69
N ARG A 340 3.70 -12.27 5.01
CA ARG A 340 4.93 -12.05 5.79
C ARG A 340 5.87 -13.24 5.73
N TRP A 341 5.33 -14.45 5.81
CA TRP A 341 6.15 -15.66 5.70
C TRP A 341 6.79 -15.79 4.31
N LEU A 342 6.03 -15.48 3.23
CA LEU A 342 6.54 -15.46 1.87
C LEU A 342 7.61 -14.38 1.64
N ASP A 343 7.55 -13.26 2.34
CA ASP A 343 8.58 -12.23 2.29
C ASP A 343 9.96 -12.77 2.72
N HIS A 344 9.98 -13.57 3.79
CA HIS A 344 11.22 -14.23 4.25
C HIS A 344 11.79 -15.23 3.24
N LEU A 345 10.96 -15.82 2.37
CA LEU A 345 11.42 -16.76 1.34
C LEU A 345 11.94 -16.06 0.08
N ASP A 346 11.75 -14.76 -0.04
CA ASP A 346 12.18 -13.90 -1.16
C ASP A 346 11.87 -14.51 -2.55
N SER A 347 10.70 -15.15 -2.69
CA SER A 347 10.30 -15.87 -3.89
C SER A 347 9.04 -15.27 -4.53
N PRO A 348 9.19 -14.51 -5.63
CA PRO A 348 8.05 -13.99 -6.39
C PRO A 348 7.14 -15.10 -6.95
N VAL A 349 7.69 -16.27 -7.25
CA VAL A 349 6.93 -17.43 -7.78
C VAL A 349 5.88 -17.89 -6.78
N LEU A 350 6.22 -17.96 -5.50
CA LEU A 350 5.26 -18.35 -4.45
C LEU A 350 4.10 -17.37 -4.33
N TYR A 351 4.37 -16.09 -4.57
CA TYR A 351 3.31 -15.09 -4.66
C TYR A 351 2.38 -15.31 -5.86
N VAL A 352 2.93 -15.63 -7.02
CA VAL A 352 2.15 -15.98 -8.22
C VAL A 352 1.25 -17.18 -7.94
N LEU A 353 1.75 -18.20 -7.23
CA LEU A 353 0.95 -19.36 -6.81
C LEU A 353 -0.16 -18.95 -5.80
N LEU A 354 0.11 -18.01 -4.91
CA LEU A 354 -0.91 -17.49 -3.99
C LEU A 354 -2.01 -16.73 -4.73
N PHE A 355 -1.68 -15.98 -5.80
CA PHE A 355 -2.67 -15.38 -6.69
C PHE A 355 -3.53 -16.45 -7.38
N ALA A 356 -2.92 -17.50 -7.92
CA ALA A 356 -3.64 -18.60 -8.54
C ALA A 356 -4.60 -19.30 -7.55
N ALA A 357 -4.14 -19.56 -6.32
CA ALA A 357 -4.94 -20.19 -5.28
C ALA A 357 -6.13 -19.30 -4.85
N SER A 358 -5.92 -18.00 -4.70
CA SER A 358 -7.00 -17.05 -4.38
C SER A 358 -8.02 -16.95 -5.52
N GLY A 359 -7.55 -16.91 -6.78
CA GLY A 359 -8.41 -16.98 -7.94
C GLY A 359 -9.22 -18.27 -8.00
N ALA A 360 -8.61 -19.40 -7.67
CA ALA A 360 -9.30 -20.72 -7.65
C ALA A 360 -10.42 -20.76 -6.61
N LEU A 361 -10.24 -20.18 -5.44
CA LEU A 361 -11.29 -20.07 -4.42
C LEU A 361 -12.51 -19.30 -4.94
N ILE A 362 -12.29 -18.19 -5.61
CA ILE A 362 -13.35 -17.36 -6.20
C ILE A 362 -14.01 -18.09 -7.37
N GLY A 363 -13.21 -18.64 -8.29
CA GLY A 363 -13.71 -19.33 -9.48
C GLY A 363 -14.52 -20.59 -9.18
N ALA A 364 -14.23 -21.28 -8.08
CA ALA A 364 -14.99 -22.45 -7.64
C ALA A 364 -16.41 -22.11 -7.16
N THR A 365 -16.64 -20.90 -6.66
CA THR A 365 -17.94 -20.50 -6.08
C THR A 365 -18.98 -20.13 -7.13
N PHE A 366 -18.60 -19.48 -8.22
CA PHE A 366 -19.53 -18.94 -9.21
C PHE A 366 -20.43 -20.02 -9.87
N PRO A 367 -19.92 -21.17 -10.38
CA PRO A 367 -20.77 -22.22 -10.97
C PRO A 367 -21.78 -22.80 -9.98
N LEU A 368 -21.38 -22.97 -8.71
CA LEU A 368 -22.27 -23.48 -7.66
C LEU A 368 -23.39 -22.48 -7.34
N LEU A 369 -23.06 -21.19 -7.35
CA LEU A 369 -24.04 -20.13 -7.11
C LEU A 369 -25.05 -20.03 -8.27
N CYS A 370 -24.58 -20.10 -9.53
CA CYS A 370 -25.45 -20.16 -10.70
C CYS A 370 -26.39 -21.36 -10.64
N ARG A 371 -25.90 -22.53 -10.23
CA ARG A 371 -26.71 -23.73 -10.06
C ARG A 371 -27.77 -23.57 -8.97
N ALA A 372 -27.38 -23.00 -7.82
CA ALA A 372 -28.32 -22.73 -6.74
C ALA A 372 -29.46 -21.78 -7.19
N TYR A 373 -29.12 -20.80 -8.02
CA TYR A 373 -30.09 -19.86 -8.59
C TYR A 373 -31.04 -20.54 -9.59
N MET A 374 -30.51 -21.37 -10.52
CA MET A 374 -31.33 -22.10 -11.49
C MET A 374 -32.36 -23.00 -10.83
N ARG A 375 -32.08 -23.51 -9.63
CA ARG A 375 -33.05 -24.31 -8.85
C ARG A 375 -34.07 -23.45 -8.09
N ALA A 376 -33.72 -22.20 -7.78
CA ALA A 376 -34.59 -21.32 -7.03
C ALA A 376 -35.66 -20.65 -7.89
N THR A 377 -35.53 -20.66 -9.22
CA THR A 377 -36.43 -19.97 -10.15
C THR A 377 -36.77 -20.80 -11.36
N LEU A 378 -38.02 -20.65 -11.86
CA LEU A 378 -38.52 -21.31 -13.07
C LEU A 378 -37.96 -20.66 -14.36
N GLN A 379 -37.58 -19.38 -14.27
CA GLN A 379 -36.99 -18.62 -15.37
C GLN A 379 -35.66 -17.99 -14.91
N PRO A 380 -34.55 -18.69 -15.06
CA PRO A 380 -33.26 -18.24 -14.58
C PRO A 380 -32.69 -17.14 -15.48
N GLU A 381 -32.61 -15.91 -14.97
CA GLU A 381 -31.87 -14.80 -15.58
C GLU A 381 -30.42 -14.80 -15.10
N LEU A 382 -29.58 -15.66 -15.66
CA LEU A 382 -28.17 -15.79 -15.27
C LEU A 382 -27.39 -14.49 -15.43
N GLY A 383 -27.78 -13.63 -16.39
CA GLY A 383 -27.22 -12.31 -16.56
C GLY A 383 -27.32 -11.44 -15.30
N SER A 384 -28.38 -11.61 -14.48
CA SER A 384 -28.55 -10.85 -13.24
C SER A 384 -27.56 -11.26 -12.14
N ILE A 385 -27.14 -12.52 -12.08
CA ILE A 385 -26.09 -12.98 -11.16
C ILE A 385 -24.73 -12.46 -11.61
N TYR A 386 -24.45 -12.57 -12.91
CA TYR A 386 -23.21 -12.05 -13.48
C TYR A 386 -23.10 -10.53 -13.28
N ALA A 387 -24.19 -9.79 -13.51
CA ALA A 387 -24.22 -8.35 -13.24
C ALA A 387 -23.96 -8.03 -11.77
N ALA A 388 -24.54 -8.81 -10.84
CA ALA A 388 -24.31 -8.62 -9.41
C ALA A 388 -22.84 -8.89 -9.03
N ASP A 389 -22.22 -9.93 -9.56
CA ASP A 389 -20.81 -10.27 -9.36
C ASP A 389 -19.90 -9.16 -9.87
N VAL A 390 -20.11 -8.69 -11.11
CA VAL A 390 -19.33 -7.59 -11.71
C VAL A 390 -19.49 -6.28 -10.95
N LEU A 391 -20.71 -5.93 -10.53
CA LEU A 391 -20.96 -4.73 -9.71
C LEU A 391 -20.27 -4.83 -8.34
N GLY A 392 -20.33 -6.02 -7.70
CA GLY A 392 -19.58 -6.27 -6.48
C GLY A 392 -18.09 -6.12 -6.67
N GLY A 393 -17.54 -6.66 -7.76
CA GLY A 393 -16.14 -6.51 -8.13
C GLY A 393 -15.75 -5.06 -8.38
N ALA A 394 -16.54 -4.31 -9.14
CA ALA A 394 -16.30 -2.88 -9.38
C ALA A 394 -16.30 -2.08 -8.07
N ALA A 395 -17.29 -2.31 -7.18
CA ALA A 395 -17.32 -1.69 -5.86
C ALA A 395 -16.11 -2.08 -5.02
N GLY A 396 -15.71 -3.37 -5.04
CA GLY A 396 -14.52 -3.85 -4.35
C GLY A 396 -13.25 -3.16 -4.86
N ALA A 397 -13.02 -3.15 -6.17
CA ALA A 397 -11.87 -2.50 -6.78
C ALA A 397 -11.79 -1.02 -6.35
N PHE A 398 -12.87 -0.27 -6.51
CA PHE A 398 -12.91 1.16 -6.21
C PHE A 398 -12.74 1.44 -4.71
N LEU A 399 -13.55 0.81 -3.85
CA LEU A 399 -13.54 1.11 -2.41
C LEU A 399 -12.25 0.66 -1.72
N LEU A 400 -11.69 -0.49 -2.14
CA LEU A 400 -10.48 -1.00 -1.51
C LEU A 400 -9.25 -0.16 -1.89
N SER A 401 -9.07 0.13 -3.17
CA SER A 401 -7.88 0.85 -3.64
C SER A 401 -7.91 2.34 -3.27
N SER A 402 -9.10 2.99 -3.37
CA SER A 402 -9.21 4.43 -3.19
C SER A 402 -9.52 4.86 -1.76
N PHE A 403 -10.07 3.98 -0.93
CA PHE A 403 -10.54 4.37 0.39
C PHE A 403 -10.07 3.44 1.52
N PHE A 404 -10.46 2.16 1.53
CA PHE A 404 -10.22 1.31 2.70
C PHE A 404 -8.75 1.08 3.00
N ILE A 405 -7.94 0.71 2.00
CA ILE A 405 -6.53 0.42 2.21
C ILE A 405 -5.76 1.70 2.56
N PRO A 406 -5.89 2.82 1.82
CA PRO A 406 -5.21 4.04 2.16
C PRO A 406 -5.60 4.58 3.55
N VAL A 407 -6.89 4.59 3.90
CA VAL A 407 -7.39 5.21 5.15
C VAL A 407 -7.18 4.32 6.37
N TYR A 408 -7.45 3.03 6.24
CA TYR A 408 -7.48 2.11 7.39
C TYR A 408 -6.33 1.09 7.41
N GLY A 409 -5.58 0.99 6.32
CA GLY A 409 -4.52 0.01 6.16
C GLY A 409 -5.03 -1.40 5.86
N PHE A 410 -4.11 -2.31 5.64
CA PHE A 410 -4.40 -3.69 5.21
C PHE A 410 -5.22 -4.48 6.24
N TYR A 411 -4.82 -4.46 7.52
CA TYR A 411 -5.46 -5.28 8.55
C TYR A 411 -6.93 -4.95 8.76
N ARG A 412 -7.26 -3.66 8.81
CA ARG A 412 -8.64 -3.19 9.00
C ARG A 412 -9.48 -3.44 7.76
N THR A 413 -8.87 -3.33 6.58
CA THR A 413 -9.51 -3.67 5.30
C THR A 413 -9.82 -5.16 5.22
N LEU A 414 -8.90 -6.03 5.65
CA LEU A 414 -9.16 -7.47 5.77
C LEU A 414 -10.31 -7.79 6.72
N LEU A 415 -10.44 -7.05 7.82
CA LEU A 415 -11.56 -7.24 8.75
C LEU A 415 -12.90 -6.90 8.09
N ILE A 416 -12.96 -5.84 7.28
CA ILE A 416 -14.17 -5.50 6.50
C ILE A 416 -14.48 -6.60 5.47
N ALA A 417 -13.48 -7.07 4.72
CA ALA A 417 -13.66 -8.15 3.76
C ALA A 417 -14.12 -9.46 4.45
N PHE A 418 -13.57 -9.77 5.61
CA PHE A 418 -13.96 -10.93 6.41
C PHE A 418 -15.43 -10.83 6.89
N THR A 419 -15.88 -9.66 7.33
CA THR A 419 -17.29 -9.47 7.74
C THR A 419 -18.24 -9.64 6.57
N LEU A 420 -17.89 -9.17 5.38
CA LEU A 420 -18.66 -9.41 4.16
C LEU A 420 -18.69 -10.91 3.80
N CYS A 421 -17.56 -11.60 3.92
CA CYS A 421 -17.46 -13.04 3.72
C CYS A 421 -18.38 -13.82 4.69
N LEU A 422 -18.34 -13.46 5.98
CA LEU A 422 -19.22 -14.05 6.99
C LEU A 422 -20.69 -13.81 6.70
N THR A 423 -21.04 -12.61 6.21
CA THR A 423 -22.42 -12.29 5.78
C THR A 423 -22.86 -13.20 4.64
N GLY A 424 -22.03 -13.39 3.62
CA GLY A 424 -22.30 -14.32 2.51
C GLY A 424 -22.48 -15.76 2.99
N PHE A 425 -21.64 -16.22 3.91
CA PHE A 425 -21.76 -17.52 4.55
C PHE A 425 -23.12 -17.69 5.26
N LEU A 426 -23.48 -16.74 6.11
CA LEU A 426 -24.75 -16.80 6.88
C LEU A 426 -25.98 -16.79 5.96
N LEU A 427 -25.97 -15.97 4.90
CA LEU A 427 -27.05 -15.95 3.91
C LEU A 427 -27.30 -17.32 3.27
N LEU A 428 -26.24 -18.07 3.00
CA LEU A 428 -26.33 -19.40 2.35
C LEU A 428 -26.68 -20.52 3.32
N VAL A 429 -26.19 -20.49 4.55
CA VAL A 429 -26.53 -21.50 5.59
C VAL A 429 -28.03 -21.44 5.91
N VAL A 430 -28.60 -20.25 6.07
CA VAL A 430 -30.01 -20.06 6.37
C VAL A 430 -30.92 -20.53 5.23
N VAL A 431 -30.50 -20.38 3.98
CA VAL A 431 -31.21 -20.93 2.81
C VAL A 431 -31.40 -22.43 2.93
N ARG A 432 -30.39 -23.15 3.40
CA ARG A 432 -30.41 -24.61 3.51
C ARG A 432 -31.32 -25.13 4.63
N GLY A 433 -31.38 -24.41 5.76
CA GLY A 433 -32.21 -24.82 6.90
C GLY A 433 -33.72 -24.84 6.59
N ARG A 434 -34.18 -23.90 5.75
CA ARG A 434 -35.59 -23.78 5.37
C ARG A 434 -36.04 -24.73 4.26
N ASN A 435 -35.15 -25.27 3.46
CA ASN A 435 -35.49 -26.26 2.41
C ASN A 435 -35.56 -27.70 2.97
N LYS A 436 -35.23 -27.91 4.24
CA LYS A 436 -35.36 -29.20 4.94
C LYS A 436 -36.60 -29.27 5.86
N ALA A 437 -37.28 -28.16 6.12
CA ALA A 437 -38.56 -28.06 6.82
C ALA A 437 -39.69 -27.82 5.80
#